data_cba13b206c56466f9b947449b04f3281
#
_entry.id   cba13b206c56466f9b947449b04f3281
#
_cell.length_a   1.000
_cell.length_b   1.000
_cell.length_c   1.000
_cell.angle_alpha   90.00
_cell.angle_beta   90.00
_cell.angle_gamma   90.00
#
_symmetry.space_group_name_H-M   'P 1'
#
loop_
_entity.id
_entity.type
_entity.pdbx_description
1 polymer ?
#
loop_
_entity_poly.entity_id
_entity_poly.type
_entity_poly.pdbx_seq_one_letter_code
_entity_poly.pdbx_strand_id
1 'polypeptide(L)'
;MNNNLFDKILNAKVLSGSILVTLSLVCLWIYDKTNGDGNGIVAGFSVEPLIKVFFVVSVVLIVSVAIFRKNRTAQNVLLSVVSILVTFFIVEWFCGKWLDFQNTQQPKISGPKHSFVPNENLGYKPAPNEELFGLKTKDGEPVYNITFETDSNSLRKIPLNFTNATKFAQFYGCSMTFGEGVNSDETIPYQFAKLDTTYHAYNFAFSGYGPTQMLARLQDGNVEGIVSENSGFAVYAYIPDHVNRTINTYTNYSYNHGNVPRYKFTNGELVRDKTFAESLKFRNFIFDQMAKSNILRVFNIGYPFNITSEDYELTAAIFAESAKEFEKKFQSKRFFVVIYPSNDDVSAMVELLRSKGLRVLDYSKLFNPNEEGLSIPDDEHPTPKANQVLSMKLYEDIATTD
;
A
#
# COMPACT_ATOMS: atom_id res chain seq x y z
N MET A 1 -26.26 -47.38 -31.57
CA MET A 1 -26.83 -47.95 -30.32
C MET A 1 -25.85 -47.94 -29.11
N ASN A 2 -24.58 -47.45 -29.26
CA ASN A 2 -23.57 -47.60 -28.17
C ASN A 2 -23.18 -46.33 -27.36
N ASN A 3 -23.71 -45.17 -27.76
CA ASN A 3 -23.30 -43.93 -27.06
C ASN A 3 -23.91 -43.77 -25.64
N ASN A 4 -25.10 -44.37 -25.45
CA ASN A 4 -25.84 -44.26 -24.18
C ASN A 4 -25.18 -45.07 -23.01
N LEU A 5 -24.44 -46.13 -23.34
CA LEU A 5 -23.80 -46.99 -22.32
C LEU A 5 -22.47 -46.39 -21.88
N PHE A 6 -21.68 -45.87 -22.81
CA PHE A 6 -20.38 -45.22 -22.52
C PHE A 6 -20.57 -43.99 -21.60
N ASP A 7 -21.55 -43.12 -21.90
CA ASP A 7 -21.83 -41.94 -21.09
C ASP A 7 -22.39 -42.27 -19.71
N LYS A 8 -23.19 -43.34 -19.59
CA LYS A 8 -23.61 -43.82 -18.25
C LYS A 8 -22.44 -44.31 -17.43
N ILE A 9 -21.51 -45.02 -18.06
CA ILE A 9 -20.28 -45.51 -17.42
C ILE A 9 -19.37 -44.35 -17.03
N LEU A 10 -19.18 -43.35 -17.91
CA LEU A 10 -18.34 -42.19 -17.64
C LEU A 10 -18.89 -41.34 -16.47
N ASN A 11 -20.21 -41.05 -16.51
CA ASN A 11 -20.86 -40.29 -15.44
C ASN A 11 -20.83 -41.04 -14.11
N ALA A 12 -21.00 -42.35 -14.13
CA ALA A 12 -20.93 -43.19 -12.91
C ALA A 12 -19.48 -43.22 -12.37
N LYS A 13 -18.45 -43.28 -13.24
CA LYS A 13 -17.05 -43.26 -12.81
C LYS A 13 -16.64 -41.92 -12.22
N VAL A 14 -17.03 -40.79 -12.83
CA VAL A 14 -16.74 -39.46 -12.30
C VAL A 14 -17.43 -39.24 -10.95
N LEU A 15 -18.70 -39.64 -10.84
CA LEU A 15 -19.46 -39.54 -9.61
C LEU A 15 -18.87 -40.43 -8.49
N SER A 16 -18.58 -41.70 -8.80
CA SER A 16 -17.98 -42.62 -7.83
C SER A 16 -16.56 -42.15 -7.43
N GLY A 17 -15.79 -41.59 -8.36
CA GLY A 17 -14.47 -41.01 -8.10
C GLY A 17 -14.52 -39.83 -7.12
N SER A 18 -15.43 -38.88 -7.33
CA SER A 18 -15.55 -37.72 -6.42
C SER A 18 -16.03 -38.12 -5.02
N ILE A 19 -16.97 -39.08 -4.91
CA ILE A 19 -17.41 -39.62 -3.64
C ILE A 19 -16.27 -40.35 -2.93
N LEU A 20 -15.51 -41.17 -3.66
CA LEU A 20 -14.37 -41.89 -3.10
C LEU A 20 -13.29 -40.95 -2.55
N VAL A 21 -12.94 -39.90 -3.28
CA VAL A 21 -11.99 -38.87 -2.81
C VAL A 21 -12.51 -38.18 -1.56
N THR A 22 -13.80 -37.78 -1.54
CA THR A 22 -14.38 -37.13 -0.38
C THR A 22 -14.35 -38.06 0.85
N LEU A 23 -14.72 -39.31 0.69
CA LEU A 23 -14.66 -40.31 1.77
C LEU A 23 -13.24 -40.55 2.26
N SER A 24 -12.26 -40.62 1.34
CA SER A 24 -10.85 -40.78 1.73
C SER A 24 -10.34 -39.59 2.54
N LEU A 25 -10.71 -38.36 2.18
CA LEU A 25 -10.35 -37.16 2.95
C LEU A 25 -11.03 -37.13 4.33
N VAL A 26 -12.29 -37.58 4.42
CA VAL A 26 -12.99 -37.70 5.71
C VAL A 26 -12.32 -38.77 6.59
N CYS A 27 -11.89 -39.89 6.00
CA CYS A 27 -11.16 -40.94 6.74
C CYS A 27 -9.80 -40.41 7.25
N LEU A 28 -9.07 -39.66 6.43
CA LEU A 28 -7.81 -39.03 6.86
C LEU A 28 -8.06 -38.04 8.01
N TRP A 29 -9.10 -37.25 7.92
CA TRP A 29 -9.48 -36.29 8.98
C TRP A 29 -9.85 -37.01 10.28
N ILE A 30 -10.64 -38.07 10.20
CA ILE A 30 -10.99 -38.89 11.37
C ILE A 30 -9.74 -39.54 11.97
N TYR A 31 -8.83 -40.09 11.11
CA TYR A 31 -7.58 -40.67 11.57
C TYR A 31 -6.74 -39.68 12.35
N ASP A 32 -6.57 -38.44 11.81
CA ASP A 32 -5.87 -37.37 12.50
C ASP A 32 -6.49 -37.03 13.85
N LYS A 33 -7.82 -36.94 13.91
CA LYS A 33 -8.57 -36.64 15.17
C LYS A 33 -8.49 -37.74 16.21
N THR A 34 -8.26 -38.99 15.78
CA THR A 34 -8.28 -40.16 16.70
C THR A 34 -6.88 -40.66 17.05
N ASN A 35 -5.92 -40.58 16.13
CA ASN A 35 -4.59 -41.17 16.28
C ASN A 35 -3.45 -40.17 16.00
N GLY A 36 -3.74 -38.95 15.50
CA GLY A 36 -2.81 -37.88 15.27
C GLY A 36 -2.79 -36.84 16.39
N ASP A 37 -2.26 -35.67 16.09
CA ASP A 37 -2.25 -34.52 17.01
C ASP A 37 -3.59 -33.75 17.05
N GLY A 38 -4.56 -34.16 16.23
CA GLY A 38 -5.93 -33.61 16.19
C GLY A 38 -6.03 -32.21 15.60
N ASN A 39 -4.95 -31.66 15.00
CA ASN A 39 -4.93 -30.30 14.46
C ASN A 39 -5.60 -30.15 13.09
N GLY A 40 -6.02 -31.27 12.46
CA GLY A 40 -6.61 -31.31 11.12
C GLY A 40 -5.59 -31.22 10.00
N ILE A 41 -4.31 -31.42 10.29
CA ILE A 41 -3.19 -31.36 9.33
C ILE A 41 -2.64 -32.78 9.14
N VAL A 42 -2.74 -33.33 7.93
CA VAL A 42 -2.17 -34.63 7.57
C VAL A 42 -1.09 -34.43 6.50
N ALA A 43 0.09 -34.92 6.78
CA ALA A 43 1.26 -34.75 5.89
C ALA A 43 1.53 -33.26 5.52
N GLY A 44 1.32 -32.35 6.47
CA GLY A 44 1.50 -30.90 6.24
C GLY A 44 0.30 -30.20 5.57
N PHE A 45 -0.81 -30.91 5.32
CA PHE A 45 -1.98 -30.38 4.62
C PHE A 45 -3.19 -30.30 5.52
N SER A 46 -3.86 -29.14 5.55
CA SER A 46 -5.16 -29.02 6.18
C SER A 46 -6.22 -29.77 5.38
N VAL A 47 -6.80 -30.79 5.97
CA VAL A 47 -7.75 -31.69 5.30
C VAL A 47 -9.16 -31.13 5.28
N GLU A 48 -9.54 -30.34 6.27
CA GLU A 48 -10.91 -29.82 6.40
C GLU A 48 -11.38 -28.95 5.21
N PRO A 49 -10.61 -27.97 4.70
CA PRO A 49 -11.02 -27.24 3.50
C PRO A 49 -11.20 -28.12 2.27
N LEU A 50 -10.32 -29.13 2.11
CA LEU A 50 -10.40 -30.06 1.01
C LEU A 50 -11.69 -30.91 1.09
N ILE A 51 -12.05 -31.40 2.26
CA ILE A 51 -13.32 -32.12 2.49
C ILE A 51 -14.52 -31.27 2.06
N LYS A 52 -14.56 -30.01 2.50
CA LYS A 52 -15.65 -29.07 2.15
C LYS A 52 -15.77 -28.87 0.64
N VAL A 53 -14.64 -28.64 -0.05
CA VAL A 53 -14.61 -28.44 -1.51
C VAL A 53 -15.07 -29.70 -2.24
N PHE A 54 -14.51 -30.86 -1.94
CA PHE A 54 -14.89 -32.12 -2.60
C PHE A 54 -16.31 -32.55 -2.29
N PHE A 55 -16.82 -32.25 -1.10
CA PHE A 55 -18.21 -32.47 -0.76
C PHE A 55 -19.16 -31.64 -1.61
N VAL A 56 -18.91 -30.32 -1.71
CA VAL A 56 -19.69 -29.42 -2.56
C VAL A 56 -19.64 -29.84 -4.02
N VAL A 57 -18.46 -30.17 -4.54
CA VAL A 57 -18.27 -30.68 -5.90
C VAL A 57 -19.10 -31.97 -6.12
N SER A 58 -19.07 -32.91 -5.18
CA SER A 58 -19.83 -34.14 -5.28
C SER A 58 -21.34 -33.89 -5.31
N VAL A 59 -21.84 -33.00 -4.45
CA VAL A 59 -23.26 -32.59 -4.42
C VAL A 59 -23.67 -31.94 -5.74
N VAL A 60 -22.85 -30.99 -6.26
CA VAL A 60 -23.12 -30.31 -7.54
C VAL A 60 -23.15 -31.32 -8.70
N LEU A 61 -22.24 -32.28 -8.73
CA LEU A 61 -22.21 -33.35 -9.75
C LEU A 61 -23.46 -34.21 -9.69
N ILE A 62 -23.90 -34.64 -8.45
CA ILE A 62 -25.11 -35.46 -8.26
C ILE A 62 -26.35 -34.71 -8.75
N VAL A 63 -26.49 -33.45 -8.32
CA VAL A 63 -27.64 -32.60 -8.70
C VAL A 63 -27.63 -32.35 -10.23
N SER A 64 -26.48 -32.17 -10.79
CA SER A 64 -26.32 -31.92 -12.24
C SER A 64 -26.73 -33.12 -13.07
N VAL A 65 -26.29 -34.34 -12.68
CA VAL A 65 -26.69 -35.58 -13.34
C VAL A 65 -28.19 -35.77 -13.21
N ALA A 66 -28.79 -35.47 -12.07
CA ALA A 66 -30.22 -35.62 -11.84
C ALA A 66 -31.07 -34.62 -12.67
N ILE A 67 -30.70 -33.34 -12.68
CA ILE A 67 -31.49 -32.29 -13.34
C ILE A 67 -31.34 -32.37 -14.86
N PHE A 68 -30.12 -32.54 -15.36
CA PHE A 68 -29.84 -32.48 -16.80
C PHE A 68 -29.81 -33.86 -17.46
N ARG A 69 -30.45 -34.87 -16.87
CA ARG A 69 -30.44 -36.28 -17.34
C ARG A 69 -30.79 -36.46 -18.82
N LYS A 70 -31.60 -35.55 -19.37
CA LYS A 70 -32.04 -35.59 -20.78
C LYS A 70 -31.29 -34.62 -21.73
N ASN A 71 -30.44 -33.73 -21.19
CA ASN A 71 -29.75 -32.70 -21.97
C ASN A 71 -28.21 -32.83 -21.84
N ARG A 72 -27.60 -33.52 -22.81
CA ARG A 72 -26.13 -33.78 -22.84
C ARG A 72 -25.31 -32.50 -22.93
N THR A 73 -25.76 -31.52 -23.71
CA THR A 73 -25.05 -30.24 -23.85
C THR A 73 -24.96 -29.53 -22.48
N ALA A 74 -26.07 -29.45 -21.75
CA ALA A 74 -26.11 -28.85 -20.45
C ALA A 74 -25.23 -29.62 -19.41
N GLN A 75 -25.22 -30.96 -19.50
CA GLN A 75 -24.31 -31.76 -18.65
C GLN A 75 -22.84 -31.46 -18.95
N ASN A 76 -22.46 -31.42 -20.23
CA ASN A 76 -21.06 -31.15 -20.60
C ASN A 76 -20.63 -29.73 -20.20
N VAL A 77 -21.46 -28.72 -20.40
CA VAL A 77 -21.18 -27.35 -19.97
C VAL A 77 -20.98 -27.30 -18.45
N LEU A 78 -21.86 -27.95 -17.70
CA LEU A 78 -21.77 -27.94 -16.24
C LEU A 78 -20.55 -28.72 -15.72
N LEU A 79 -20.20 -29.86 -16.34
CA LEU A 79 -18.97 -30.59 -16.03
C LEU A 79 -17.73 -29.74 -16.32
N SER A 80 -17.72 -28.98 -17.42
CA SER A 80 -16.63 -28.07 -17.74
C SER A 80 -16.50 -26.97 -16.70
N VAL A 81 -17.60 -26.35 -16.32
CA VAL A 81 -17.62 -25.31 -15.25
C VAL A 81 -17.10 -25.87 -13.93
N VAL A 82 -17.60 -27.04 -13.51
CA VAL A 82 -17.15 -27.70 -12.27
C VAL A 82 -15.64 -28.03 -12.35
N SER A 83 -15.16 -28.55 -13.49
CA SER A 83 -13.75 -28.85 -13.67
C SER A 83 -12.88 -27.60 -13.58
N ILE A 84 -13.31 -26.48 -14.16
CA ILE A 84 -12.61 -25.18 -14.07
C ILE A 84 -12.56 -24.72 -12.60
N LEU A 85 -13.69 -24.79 -11.89
CA LEU A 85 -13.75 -24.37 -10.47
C LEU A 85 -12.83 -25.26 -9.60
N VAL A 86 -12.87 -26.58 -9.79
CA VAL A 86 -12.00 -27.50 -9.04
C VAL A 86 -10.54 -27.23 -9.33
N THR A 87 -10.17 -27.01 -10.59
CA THR A 87 -8.80 -26.65 -10.96
C THR A 87 -8.38 -25.33 -10.32
N PHE A 88 -9.26 -24.32 -10.33
CA PHE A 88 -9.02 -23.04 -9.68
C PHE A 88 -8.76 -23.23 -8.18
N PHE A 89 -9.58 -23.98 -7.46
CA PHE A 89 -9.40 -24.25 -6.03
C PHE A 89 -8.10 -25.01 -5.74
N ILE A 90 -7.74 -25.98 -6.58
CA ILE A 90 -6.47 -26.71 -6.43
C ILE A 90 -5.27 -25.76 -6.60
N VAL A 91 -5.29 -24.91 -7.62
CA VAL A 91 -4.22 -23.93 -7.86
C VAL A 91 -4.18 -22.91 -6.72
N GLU A 92 -5.33 -22.38 -6.27
CA GLU A 92 -5.44 -21.47 -5.15
C GLU A 92 -4.83 -22.08 -3.86
N TRP A 93 -5.10 -23.34 -3.60
CA TRP A 93 -4.55 -24.06 -2.45
C TRP A 93 -3.02 -24.27 -2.58
N PHE A 94 -2.52 -24.66 -3.77
CA PHE A 94 -1.09 -24.80 -4.02
C PHE A 94 -0.37 -23.45 -3.85
N CYS A 95 -0.95 -22.36 -4.36
CA CYS A 95 -0.41 -21.02 -4.16
C CYS A 95 -0.36 -20.64 -2.68
N GLY A 96 -1.38 -21.01 -1.89
CA GLY A 96 -1.36 -20.82 -0.44
C GLY A 96 -0.21 -21.56 0.24
N LYS A 97 -0.01 -22.85 -0.09
CA LYS A 97 1.12 -23.64 0.44
C LYS A 97 2.48 -23.10 0.01
N TRP A 98 2.58 -22.62 -1.22
CA TRP A 98 3.78 -21.95 -1.70
C TRP A 98 4.10 -20.69 -0.92
N LEU A 99 3.09 -19.84 -0.62
CA LEU A 99 3.26 -18.65 0.20
C LEU A 99 3.65 -19.01 1.64
N ASP A 100 3.03 -20.04 2.24
CA ASP A 100 3.42 -20.52 3.56
C ASP A 100 4.89 -20.96 3.57
N PHE A 101 5.33 -21.71 2.56
CA PHE A 101 6.73 -22.13 2.41
C PHE A 101 7.66 -20.94 2.23
N GLN A 102 7.34 -20.01 1.35
CA GLN A 102 8.09 -18.76 1.15
C GLN A 102 8.23 -17.99 2.47
N ASN A 103 7.14 -17.85 3.22
CA ASN A 103 7.14 -17.15 4.52
C ASN A 103 8.02 -17.82 5.57
N THR A 104 8.25 -19.14 5.47
CA THR A 104 9.21 -19.84 6.35
C THR A 104 10.66 -19.61 5.97
N GLN A 105 10.92 -19.25 4.70
CA GLN A 105 12.25 -18.96 4.17
C GLN A 105 12.60 -17.48 4.21
N GLN A 106 11.58 -16.61 4.29
CA GLN A 106 11.83 -15.17 4.40
C GLN A 106 12.24 -14.79 5.82
N PRO A 107 13.18 -13.84 5.95
CA PRO A 107 13.53 -13.28 7.24
C PRO A 107 12.27 -12.82 7.94
N LYS A 108 12.12 -13.16 9.21
CA LYS A 108 11.02 -12.62 10.04
C LYS A 108 11.26 -11.13 10.22
N ILE A 109 10.62 -10.33 9.38
CA ILE A 109 10.61 -8.89 9.56
C ILE A 109 9.63 -8.60 10.69
N SER A 110 10.15 -8.31 11.87
CA SER A 110 9.39 -7.64 12.92
C SER A 110 9.58 -6.14 12.70
N GLY A 111 8.61 -5.49 12.12
CA GLY A 111 8.63 -4.03 11.97
C GLY A 111 7.88 -3.35 13.10
N PRO A 112 8.10 -2.05 13.29
CA PRO A 112 7.38 -1.29 14.27
C PRO A 112 5.89 -1.36 13.96
N LYS A 113 5.11 -1.68 14.95
CA LYS A 113 3.71 -1.28 14.94
C LYS A 113 3.73 0.22 15.19
N HIS A 114 3.79 1.02 14.13
CA HIS A 114 3.53 2.44 14.29
C HIS A 114 2.17 2.58 14.95
N SER A 115 2.15 3.16 16.15
CA SER A 115 0.89 3.58 16.75
C SER A 115 0.32 4.69 15.87
N PHE A 116 -0.68 4.34 15.08
CA PHE A 116 -1.47 5.31 14.36
C PHE A 116 -2.91 5.27 14.85
N VAL A 117 -3.54 6.42 14.82
CA VAL A 117 -4.95 6.58 15.18
C VAL A 117 -5.78 6.96 13.96
N PRO A 118 -7.04 6.51 13.89
CA PRO A 118 -7.95 6.97 12.84
C PRO A 118 -8.06 8.49 12.84
N ASN A 119 -8.17 9.07 11.66
CA ASN A 119 -8.39 10.50 11.47
C ASN A 119 -9.39 10.72 10.33
N GLU A 120 -10.44 11.44 10.60
CA GLU A 120 -11.54 11.65 9.66
C GLU A 120 -11.09 12.37 8.38
N ASN A 121 -10.11 13.31 8.51
CA ASN A 121 -9.62 14.09 7.39
C ASN A 121 -8.57 13.36 6.54
N LEU A 122 -7.65 12.64 7.19
CA LEU A 122 -6.48 12.03 6.55
C LEU A 122 -6.59 10.51 6.38
N GLY A 123 -7.61 9.90 7.01
CA GLY A 123 -7.75 8.46 7.14
C GLY A 123 -7.08 7.94 8.41
N TYR A 124 -5.83 8.27 8.61
CA TYR A 124 -5.03 7.94 9.79
C TYR A 124 -3.92 8.96 10.00
N LYS A 125 -3.37 9.01 11.20
CA LYS A 125 -2.23 9.86 11.57
C LYS A 125 -1.42 9.18 12.68
N PRO A 126 -0.17 9.60 12.95
CA PRO A 126 0.56 9.15 14.14
C PRO A 126 -0.25 9.41 15.42
N ALA A 127 -0.11 8.54 16.41
CA ALA A 127 -0.65 8.80 17.73
C ALA A 127 0.06 10.02 18.34
N PRO A 128 -0.65 10.97 18.97
CA PRO A 128 -0.04 12.18 19.51
C PRO A 128 0.64 11.93 20.86
N ASN A 129 1.72 12.65 21.13
CA ASN A 129 2.48 12.62 22.39
C ASN A 129 2.99 11.23 22.78
N GLU A 130 3.39 10.43 21.79
CA GLU A 130 3.94 9.11 22.04
C GLU A 130 5.43 9.01 21.69
N GLU A 131 6.14 8.20 22.46
CA GLU A 131 7.46 7.69 22.10
C GLU A 131 7.28 6.36 21.38
N LEU A 132 7.82 6.27 20.18
CA LEU A 132 7.63 5.14 19.27
C LEU A 132 8.98 4.50 18.94
N PHE A 133 8.98 3.18 18.85
CA PHE A 133 10.17 2.39 18.53
C PHE A 133 10.00 1.74 17.15
N GLY A 134 11.01 1.89 16.32
CA GLY A 134 11.09 1.21 15.03
C GLY A 134 12.20 0.17 15.05
N LEU A 135 11.84 -1.12 15.01
CA LEU A 135 12.80 -2.21 14.88
C LEU A 135 12.44 -3.04 13.65
N LYS A 136 13.33 -3.10 12.68
CA LYS A 136 13.28 -4.06 11.58
C LYS A 136 14.44 -5.01 11.70
N THR A 137 14.18 -6.32 11.65
CA THR A 137 15.21 -7.34 11.74
C THR A 137 15.18 -8.23 10.50
N LYS A 138 16.35 -8.73 10.12
CA LYS A 138 16.53 -9.78 9.10
C LYS A 138 17.34 -10.90 9.72
N ASP A 139 16.80 -12.12 9.71
CA ASP A 139 17.44 -13.30 10.30
C ASP A 139 17.85 -13.12 11.78
N GLY A 140 17.11 -12.27 12.50
CA GLY A 140 17.37 -11.95 13.92
C GLY A 140 18.31 -10.78 14.13
N GLU A 141 19.00 -10.29 13.09
CA GLU A 141 19.87 -9.13 13.15
C GLU A 141 19.09 -7.84 12.83
N PRO A 142 19.32 -6.74 13.54
CA PRO A 142 18.64 -5.48 13.30
C PRO A 142 19.08 -4.86 11.97
N VAL A 143 18.12 -4.63 11.06
CA VAL A 143 18.29 -3.78 9.88
C VAL A 143 18.32 -2.31 10.31
N TYR A 144 17.40 -1.94 11.20
CA TYR A 144 17.44 -0.70 11.95
C TYR A 144 16.77 -0.85 13.31
N ASN A 145 17.20 0.00 14.25
CA ASN A 145 16.58 0.14 15.58
C ASN A 145 16.55 1.64 15.91
N ILE A 146 15.38 2.25 15.84
CA ILE A 146 15.19 3.69 15.94
C ILE A 146 14.17 4.04 17.01
N THR A 147 14.29 5.27 17.52
CA THR A 147 13.30 5.86 18.42
C THR A 147 12.93 7.24 17.91
N PHE A 148 11.64 7.58 17.99
CA PHE A 148 11.15 8.90 17.67
C PHE A 148 9.93 9.25 18.51
N GLU A 149 9.70 10.54 18.69
CA GLU A 149 8.56 11.06 19.42
C GLU A 149 7.63 11.83 18.50
N THR A 150 6.35 11.86 18.85
CA THR A 150 5.35 12.73 18.25
C THR A 150 4.95 13.84 19.22
N ASP A 151 4.52 14.97 18.66
CA ASP A 151 3.99 16.08 19.42
C ASP A 151 2.45 15.98 19.61
N SER A 152 1.84 16.98 20.25
CA SER A 152 0.39 17.07 20.45
C SER A 152 -0.40 17.18 19.14
N ASN A 153 0.22 17.62 18.04
CA ASN A 153 -0.35 17.71 16.71
C ASN A 153 -0.16 16.44 15.87
N SER A 154 0.42 15.39 16.49
CA SER A 154 0.78 14.14 15.81
C SER A 154 1.88 14.31 14.75
N LEU A 155 2.75 15.31 14.88
CA LEU A 155 3.91 15.48 14.03
C LEU A 155 5.12 14.80 14.68
N ARG A 156 6.00 14.20 13.86
CA ARG A 156 7.28 13.71 14.35
C ARG A 156 8.11 14.89 14.87
N LYS A 157 8.54 14.84 16.12
CA LYS A 157 9.35 15.89 16.72
C LYS A 157 10.72 15.99 16.05
N ILE A 158 11.15 17.21 15.84
CA ILE A 158 12.48 17.54 15.34
C ILE A 158 13.30 18.05 16.54
N PRO A 159 14.36 17.34 16.96
CA PRO A 159 15.10 17.65 18.19
C PRO A 159 16.06 18.84 18.00
N LEU A 160 15.53 19.99 17.63
CA LEU A 160 16.24 21.27 17.52
C LEU A 160 15.52 22.34 18.34
N ASN A 161 16.29 23.35 18.75
CA ASN A 161 15.72 24.52 19.41
C ASN A 161 15.37 25.59 18.38
N PHE A 162 14.07 25.86 18.24
CA PHE A 162 13.52 26.82 17.27
C PHE A 162 13.14 28.17 17.89
N THR A 163 13.63 28.52 19.10
CA THR A 163 13.28 29.79 19.76
C THR A 163 13.66 31.03 18.95
N ASN A 164 14.64 30.93 18.05
CA ASN A 164 15.08 32.01 17.17
C ASN A 164 14.54 31.86 15.74
N ALA A 165 13.71 30.88 15.46
CA ALA A 165 13.15 30.70 14.13
C ALA A 165 12.16 31.82 13.81
N THR A 166 12.27 32.37 12.62
CA THR A 166 11.42 33.44 12.10
C THR A 166 10.67 33.04 10.84
N LYS A 167 11.08 31.91 10.27
CA LYS A 167 10.55 31.35 9.04
C LYS A 167 10.11 29.91 9.29
N PHE A 168 9.10 29.44 8.57
CA PHE A 168 8.72 28.02 8.58
C PHE A 168 9.26 27.27 7.35
N ALA A 169 9.50 25.96 7.53
CA ALA A 169 9.73 25.00 6.46
C ALA A 169 8.80 23.80 6.67
N GLN A 170 7.77 23.67 5.83
CA GLN A 170 6.79 22.59 5.91
C GLN A 170 7.19 21.45 4.98
N PHE A 171 7.35 20.26 5.53
CA PHE A 171 7.73 19.05 4.80
C PHE A 171 6.55 18.10 4.68
N TYR A 172 6.13 17.84 3.45
CA TYR A 172 5.10 16.88 3.10
C TYR A 172 5.68 15.71 2.32
N GLY A 173 5.00 14.57 2.36
CA GLY A 173 5.42 13.36 1.67
C GLY A 173 4.99 12.11 2.42
N CYS A 174 5.71 11.03 2.18
CA CYS A 174 5.45 9.73 2.76
C CYS A 174 6.52 9.33 3.80
N SER A 175 6.74 8.02 3.97
CA SER A 175 7.78 7.45 4.84
C SER A 175 9.19 7.98 4.57
N MET A 176 9.52 8.32 3.33
CA MET A 176 10.81 8.93 2.95
C MET A 176 11.04 10.25 3.69
N THR A 177 10.05 11.13 3.69
CA THR A 177 10.11 12.43 4.36
C THR A 177 9.89 12.32 5.87
N PHE A 178 8.98 11.42 6.29
CA PHE A 178 8.74 11.12 7.70
C PHE A 178 10.02 10.65 8.39
N GLY A 179 10.86 9.92 7.67
CA GLY A 179 12.13 9.36 8.15
C GLY A 179 11.96 7.96 8.74
N GLU A 180 11.26 7.07 8.01
CA GLU A 180 11.21 5.67 8.40
C GLU A 180 12.60 5.05 8.36
N GLY A 181 12.96 4.26 9.37
CA GLY A 181 14.26 3.60 9.47
C GLY A 181 15.41 4.48 9.97
N VAL A 182 15.19 5.77 10.27
CA VAL A 182 16.20 6.69 10.81
C VAL A 182 15.72 7.40 12.08
N ASN A 183 16.64 7.86 12.93
CA ASN A 183 16.32 8.63 14.12
C ASN A 183 15.81 10.04 13.79
N SER A 184 15.21 10.73 14.77
CA SER A 184 14.62 12.06 14.54
C SER A 184 15.62 13.12 14.09
N ASP A 185 16.87 13.01 14.52
CA ASP A 185 18.01 13.88 14.16
C ASP A 185 18.67 13.50 12.81
N GLU A 186 18.12 12.52 12.11
CA GLU A 186 18.62 12.01 10.82
C GLU A 186 17.63 12.23 9.67
N THR A 187 16.44 12.78 9.97
CA THR A 187 15.38 13.00 8.98
C THR A 187 15.69 14.17 8.07
N ILE A 188 15.07 14.20 6.87
CA ILE A 188 15.20 15.32 5.91
C ILE A 188 14.84 16.67 6.58
N PRO A 189 13.70 16.82 7.31
CA PRO A 189 13.37 18.08 7.96
C PRO A 189 14.39 18.52 9.01
N TYR A 190 14.94 17.59 9.77
CA TYR A 190 15.98 17.89 10.74
C TYR A 190 17.28 18.35 10.06
N GLN A 191 17.76 17.60 9.07
CA GLN A 191 19.01 17.91 8.37
C GLN A 191 18.93 19.26 7.67
N PHE A 192 17.77 19.64 7.12
CA PHE A 192 17.52 20.95 6.56
C PHE A 192 17.60 22.05 7.63
N ALA A 193 16.83 21.92 8.71
CA ALA A 193 16.76 22.93 9.78
C ALA A 193 18.09 23.10 10.52
N LYS A 194 18.93 22.06 10.56
CA LYS A 194 20.28 22.11 11.13
C LYS A 194 21.23 23.02 10.29
N LEU A 195 20.99 23.17 8.99
CA LEU A 195 21.79 24.07 8.15
C LEU A 195 21.42 25.53 8.39
N ASP A 196 20.16 25.80 8.72
CA ASP A 196 19.70 27.16 9.02
C ASP A 196 18.59 27.14 10.07
N THR A 197 18.95 27.42 11.31
CA THR A 197 18.02 27.44 12.46
C THR A 197 17.05 28.61 12.46
N THR A 198 17.10 29.52 11.48
CA THR A 198 16.05 30.52 11.28
C THR A 198 14.76 29.91 10.73
N TYR A 199 14.83 28.70 10.19
CA TYR A 199 13.67 27.91 9.78
C TYR A 199 13.22 26.95 10.87
N HIS A 200 11.95 27.07 11.31
CA HIS A 200 11.27 26.05 12.09
C HIS A 200 10.73 24.99 11.11
N ALA A 201 11.28 23.79 11.17
CA ALA A 201 10.84 22.71 10.31
C ALA A 201 9.66 21.94 10.89
N TYR A 202 8.64 21.71 10.09
CA TYR A 202 7.42 20.95 10.42
C TYR A 202 7.35 19.70 9.56
N ASN A 203 7.34 18.52 10.17
CA ASN A 203 7.23 17.24 9.47
C ASN A 203 5.77 16.80 9.37
N PHE A 204 5.08 17.21 8.31
CA PHE A 204 3.68 16.83 8.03
C PHE A 204 3.55 15.50 7.27
N ALA A 205 4.66 14.84 6.95
CA ALA A 205 4.67 13.55 6.28
C ALA A 205 4.34 12.41 7.25
N PHE A 206 3.88 11.29 6.70
CA PHE A 206 3.74 10.03 7.44
C PHE A 206 3.79 8.83 6.50
N SER A 207 4.12 7.65 7.04
CA SER A 207 4.21 6.41 6.27
C SER A 207 2.91 6.11 5.54
N GLY A 208 3.01 5.80 4.24
CA GLY A 208 1.86 5.52 3.38
C GLY A 208 1.08 6.74 2.88
N TYR A 209 1.40 7.96 3.29
CA TYR A 209 0.75 9.16 2.78
C TYR A 209 1.05 9.39 1.29
N GLY A 210 0.10 10.04 0.62
CA GLY A 210 0.19 10.49 -0.76
C GLY A 210 -0.25 11.94 -0.92
N PRO A 211 -0.34 12.44 -2.16
CA PRO A 211 -0.76 13.82 -2.43
C PRO A 211 -2.15 14.16 -1.89
N THR A 212 -3.05 13.17 -1.82
CA THR A 212 -4.42 13.34 -1.31
C THR A 212 -4.45 13.73 0.17
N GLN A 213 -3.56 13.17 1.00
CA GLN A 213 -3.46 13.54 2.41
C GLN A 213 -2.86 14.95 2.58
N MET A 214 -1.90 15.34 1.75
CA MET A 214 -1.37 16.70 1.76
C MET A 214 -2.47 17.73 1.46
N LEU A 215 -3.21 17.52 0.35
CA LEU A 215 -4.29 18.45 -0.01
C LEU A 215 -5.37 18.50 1.06
N ALA A 216 -5.81 17.34 1.59
CA ALA A 216 -6.77 17.29 2.67
C ALA A 216 -6.29 18.02 3.93
N ARG A 217 -5.02 17.88 4.28
CA ARG A 217 -4.40 18.58 5.40
C ARG A 217 -4.38 20.10 5.18
N LEU A 218 -4.02 20.55 3.98
CA LEU A 218 -4.03 21.97 3.63
C LEU A 218 -5.44 22.56 3.62
N GLN A 219 -6.45 21.79 3.19
CA GLN A 219 -7.85 22.27 3.19
C GLN A 219 -8.45 22.37 4.61
N ASP A 220 -8.37 21.29 5.38
CA ASP A 220 -9.15 21.15 6.62
C ASP A 220 -8.29 20.84 7.86
N GLY A 221 -6.97 20.73 7.71
CA GLY A 221 -6.08 20.19 8.74
C GLY A 221 -5.58 21.20 9.77
N ASN A 222 -6.09 22.43 9.79
CA ASN A 222 -5.67 23.49 10.72
C ASN A 222 -4.14 23.72 10.71
N VAL A 223 -3.51 23.66 9.54
CA VAL A 223 -2.04 23.80 9.41
C VAL A 223 -1.59 25.19 9.89
N GLU A 224 -2.38 26.23 9.63
CA GLU A 224 -2.14 27.58 10.10
C GLU A 224 -2.22 27.76 11.62
N GLY A 225 -2.90 26.86 12.32
CA GLY A 225 -2.93 26.84 13.79
C GLY A 225 -1.75 26.08 14.41
N ILE A 226 -1.01 25.32 13.59
CA ILE A 226 0.19 24.58 14.00
C ILE A 226 1.45 25.40 13.73
N VAL A 227 1.51 26.05 12.54
CA VAL A 227 2.66 26.84 12.10
C VAL A 227 2.60 28.23 12.69
N SER A 228 3.60 28.60 13.46
CA SER A 228 3.63 29.85 14.22
C SER A 228 4.29 31.03 13.49
N GLU A 229 5.13 30.72 12.51
CA GLU A 229 5.89 31.71 11.75
C GLU A 229 5.06 32.28 10.58
N ASN A 230 5.33 33.54 10.21
CA ASN A 230 4.53 34.25 9.19
C ASN A 230 5.04 34.10 7.76
N SER A 231 6.26 33.57 7.58
CA SER A 231 6.88 33.43 6.26
C SER A 231 7.66 32.14 6.14
N GLY A 232 7.74 31.61 4.94
CA GLY A 232 8.47 30.36 4.73
C GLY A 232 8.08 29.66 3.42
N PHE A 233 8.24 28.36 3.40
CA PHE A 233 7.94 27.54 2.23
C PHE A 233 7.35 26.18 2.61
N ALA A 234 6.76 25.52 1.62
CA ALA A 234 6.38 24.12 1.71
C ALA A 234 7.11 23.31 0.64
N VAL A 235 7.46 22.08 0.98
CA VAL A 235 8.04 21.11 0.06
C VAL A 235 7.32 19.78 0.18
N TYR A 236 7.05 19.16 -0.97
CA TYR A 236 6.55 17.79 -1.05
C TYR A 236 7.58 16.91 -1.76
N ALA A 237 8.08 15.87 -1.09
CA ALA A 237 8.95 14.89 -1.72
C ALA A 237 8.10 13.84 -2.47
N TYR A 238 8.13 13.94 -3.79
CA TYR A 238 7.42 13.04 -4.70
C TYR A 238 8.25 11.81 -5.04
N ILE A 239 7.62 10.64 -4.97
CA ILE A 239 8.11 9.37 -5.52
C ILE A 239 7.08 8.81 -6.52
N PRO A 240 7.49 7.98 -7.52
CA PRO A 240 6.57 7.44 -8.54
C PRO A 240 5.33 6.76 -7.97
N ASP A 241 5.44 6.05 -6.84
CA ASP A 241 4.31 5.37 -6.18
C ASP A 241 3.19 6.33 -5.71
N HIS A 242 3.43 7.62 -5.65
CA HIS A 242 2.41 8.58 -5.25
C HIS A 242 1.23 8.68 -6.22
N VAL A 243 1.40 8.31 -7.50
CA VAL A 243 0.28 8.16 -8.44
C VAL A 243 -0.62 6.99 -8.00
N ASN A 244 -0.02 5.86 -7.64
CA ASN A 244 -0.75 4.70 -7.11
C ASN A 244 -1.55 5.06 -5.85
N ARG A 245 -0.97 5.87 -4.96
CA ARG A 245 -1.63 6.34 -3.72
C ARG A 245 -2.76 7.31 -4.01
N THR A 246 -2.61 8.17 -5.02
CA THR A 246 -3.65 9.10 -5.44
C THR A 246 -4.94 8.40 -5.84
N ILE A 247 -4.85 7.28 -6.55
CA ILE A 247 -6.02 6.51 -6.99
C ILE A 247 -6.37 5.34 -6.06
N ASN A 248 -5.57 5.16 -5.02
CA ASN A 248 -5.69 4.08 -4.05
C ASN A 248 -5.80 2.71 -4.73
N THR A 249 -4.75 2.30 -5.43
CA THR A 249 -4.65 0.99 -6.10
C THR A 249 -4.91 -0.15 -5.11
N TYR A 250 -5.11 -1.35 -5.62
CA TYR A 250 -5.32 -2.55 -4.79
C TYR A 250 -4.23 -2.72 -3.71
N THR A 251 -2.97 -2.51 -4.08
CA THR A 251 -1.85 -2.59 -3.12
C THR A 251 -2.00 -1.58 -1.99
N ASN A 252 -2.31 -0.32 -2.31
CA ASN A 252 -2.52 0.72 -1.30
C ASN A 252 -3.80 0.48 -0.46
N TYR A 253 -4.87 -0.02 -1.10
CA TYR A 253 -6.09 -0.42 -0.41
C TYR A 253 -5.82 -1.48 0.67
N SER A 254 -4.93 -2.43 0.42
CA SER A 254 -4.60 -3.49 1.38
C SER A 254 -4.04 -2.95 2.71
N TYR A 255 -3.46 -1.76 2.72
CA TYR A 255 -2.94 -1.08 3.92
C TYR A 255 -3.98 -0.18 4.61
N ASN A 256 -4.80 0.54 3.84
CA ASN A 256 -5.65 1.60 4.35
C ASN A 256 -7.15 1.30 4.27
N HIS A 257 -7.55 0.17 3.66
CA HIS A 257 -8.94 -0.25 3.45
C HIS A 257 -9.84 0.83 2.82
N GLY A 258 -9.24 1.74 2.06
CA GLY A 258 -9.93 2.86 1.42
C GLY A 258 -10.30 4.02 2.36
N ASN A 259 -9.85 4.01 3.61
CA ASN A 259 -10.14 5.07 4.58
C ASN A 259 -9.28 6.32 4.41
N VAL A 260 -8.86 6.63 3.19
CA VAL A 260 -8.07 7.80 2.83
C VAL A 260 -8.88 8.75 1.95
N PRO A 261 -8.57 10.07 1.95
CA PRO A 261 -9.32 11.06 1.19
C PRO A 261 -9.25 10.76 -0.31
N ARG A 262 -10.39 10.90 -0.98
CA ARG A 262 -10.53 10.74 -2.42
C ARG A 262 -10.79 12.06 -3.10
N TYR A 263 -10.08 12.30 -4.18
CA TYR A 263 -10.33 13.42 -5.09
C TYR A 263 -10.68 12.88 -6.47
N LYS A 264 -11.45 13.64 -7.22
CA LYS A 264 -11.86 13.32 -8.60
C LYS A 264 -12.16 14.59 -9.39
N PHE A 265 -12.15 14.50 -10.69
CA PHE A 265 -12.73 15.54 -11.53
C PHE A 265 -14.25 15.41 -11.59
N THR A 266 -14.94 16.55 -11.46
CA THR A 266 -16.38 16.69 -11.68
C THR A 266 -16.60 17.95 -12.51
N ASN A 267 -17.13 17.80 -13.71
CA ASN A 267 -17.31 18.90 -14.68
C ASN A 267 -15.98 19.67 -14.96
N GLY A 268 -14.85 18.99 -14.95
CA GLY A 268 -13.53 19.58 -15.18
C GLY A 268 -12.87 20.21 -13.94
N GLU A 269 -13.55 20.29 -12.82
CA GLU A 269 -13.01 20.81 -11.55
C GLU A 269 -12.57 19.68 -10.61
N LEU A 270 -11.47 19.89 -9.91
CA LEU A 270 -11.00 18.98 -8.87
C LEU A 270 -11.87 19.13 -7.62
N VAL A 271 -12.55 18.07 -7.22
CA VAL A 271 -13.40 18.07 -6.04
C VAL A 271 -12.99 16.99 -5.05
N ARG A 272 -13.09 17.26 -3.78
CA ARG A 272 -12.99 16.25 -2.74
C ARG A 272 -14.28 15.44 -2.70
N ASP A 273 -14.15 14.12 -2.82
CA ASP A 273 -15.24 13.17 -2.70
C ASP A 273 -14.92 12.29 -1.48
N LYS A 274 -15.64 12.36 -0.42
CA LYS A 274 -15.49 11.56 0.81
C LYS A 274 -14.15 10.76 0.92
N THR A 275 -14.24 9.48 1.33
CA THR A 275 -13.13 8.50 1.27
C THR A 275 -13.36 7.50 0.13
N PHE A 276 -12.32 6.74 -0.24
CA PHE A 276 -12.49 5.62 -1.18
C PHE A 276 -13.43 4.54 -0.62
N ALA A 277 -13.40 4.32 0.72
CA ALA A 277 -14.27 3.36 1.38
C ALA A 277 -15.76 3.71 1.22
N GLU A 278 -16.09 4.98 1.34
CA GLU A 278 -17.47 5.46 1.23
C GLU A 278 -17.96 5.54 -0.21
N SER A 279 -17.07 6.01 -1.12
CA SER A 279 -17.44 6.34 -2.49
C SER A 279 -17.40 5.14 -3.44
N LEU A 280 -16.54 4.13 -3.20
CA LEU A 280 -16.28 3.03 -4.11
C LEU A 280 -16.57 1.66 -3.48
N LYS A 281 -17.71 1.52 -2.82
CA LYS A 281 -18.10 0.30 -2.05
C LYS A 281 -17.98 -0.99 -2.87
N PHE A 282 -18.42 -1.00 -4.12
CA PHE A 282 -18.35 -2.19 -4.98
C PHE A 282 -16.90 -2.53 -5.34
N ARG A 283 -16.08 -1.53 -5.70
CA ARG A 283 -14.65 -1.76 -5.97
C ARG A 283 -13.95 -2.33 -4.72
N ASN A 284 -14.24 -1.76 -3.55
CA ASN A 284 -13.64 -2.19 -2.30
C ASN A 284 -14.05 -3.62 -1.95
N PHE A 285 -15.32 -3.98 -2.17
CA PHE A 285 -15.76 -5.37 -2.04
C PHE A 285 -14.96 -6.32 -2.95
N ILE A 286 -14.71 -5.93 -4.20
CA ILE A 286 -13.86 -6.73 -5.11
C ILE A 286 -12.44 -6.83 -4.56
N PHE A 287 -11.85 -5.73 -4.07
CA PHE A 287 -10.52 -5.71 -3.48
C PHE A 287 -10.42 -6.62 -2.25
N ASP A 288 -11.45 -6.64 -1.40
CA ASP A 288 -11.54 -7.57 -0.26
C ASP A 288 -11.58 -9.05 -0.70
N GLN A 289 -12.21 -9.35 -1.84
CA GLN A 289 -12.16 -10.71 -2.39
C GLN A 289 -10.78 -11.03 -3.00
N MET A 290 -10.18 -10.06 -3.71
CA MET A 290 -8.83 -10.21 -4.29
C MET A 290 -7.78 -10.48 -3.19
N ALA A 291 -7.90 -9.81 -2.04
CA ALA A 291 -7.00 -10.00 -0.90
C ALA A 291 -7.00 -11.42 -0.33
N LYS A 292 -8.08 -12.18 -0.56
CA LYS A 292 -8.20 -13.58 -0.13
C LYS A 292 -7.59 -14.58 -1.11
N SER A 293 -7.28 -14.15 -2.35
CA SER A 293 -6.75 -15.03 -3.39
C SER A 293 -5.24 -15.20 -3.24
N ASN A 294 -4.80 -16.44 -3.04
CA ASN A 294 -3.39 -16.79 -3.03
C ASN A 294 -2.76 -16.74 -4.43
N ILE A 295 -3.55 -17.04 -5.47
CA ILE A 295 -3.10 -16.91 -6.87
C ILE A 295 -2.67 -15.46 -7.13
N LEU A 296 -3.53 -14.47 -6.82
CA LEU A 296 -3.22 -13.06 -7.05
C LEU A 296 -1.99 -12.61 -6.26
N ARG A 297 -1.82 -13.14 -5.04
CA ARG A 297 -0.65 -12.84 -4.20
C ARG A 297 0.64 -13.44 -4.77
N VAL A 298 0.62 -14.71 -5.19
CA VAL A 298 1.81 -15.39 -5.77
C VAL A 298 2.27 -14.71 -7.05
N PHE A 299 1.34 -14.33 -7.91
CA PHE A 299 1.64 -13.67 -9.18
C PHE A 299 1.73 -12.15 -9.09
N ASN A 300 1.63 -11.59 -7.88
CA ASN A 300 1.65 -10.14 -7.62
C ASN A 300 0.69 -9.36 -8.55
N ILE A 301 -0.51 -9.90 -8.75
CA ILE A 301 -1.51 -9.28 -9.62
C ILE A 301 -2.25 -8.19 -8.85
N GLY A 302 -2.03 -6.95 -9.26
CA GLY A 302 -2.70 -5.77 -8.71
C GLY A 302 -3.79 -5.22 -9.63
N TYR A 303 -4.47 -4.18 -9.17
CA TYR A 303 -5.45 -3.41 -9.96
C TYR A 303 -5.33 -1.91 -9.61
N PRO A 304 -5.40 -0.99 -10.58
CA PRO A 304 -5.48 -1.26 -12.03
C PRO A 304 -4.20 -1.93 -12.56
N PHE A 305 -4.30 -2.59 -13.69
CA PHE A 305 -3.14 -3.24 -14.31
C PHE A 305 -2.13 -2.25 -14.89
N ASN A 306 -2.60 -1.06 -15.26
CA ASN A 306 -1.77 0.02 -15.76
C ASN A 306 -2.24 1.35 -15.17
N ILE A 307 -1.29 2.22 -14.88
CA ILE A 307 -1.53 3.62 -14.56
C ILE A 307 -1.72 4.39 -15.87
N THR A 308 -2.74 5.22 -15.92
CA THR A 308 -3.15 5.96 -17.12
C THR A 308 -2.69 7.42 -17.07
N SER A 309 -2.73 8.11 -18.21
CA SER A 309 -2.47 9.56 -18.26
C SER A 309 -3.46 10.36 -17.40
N GLU A 310 -4.71 9.89 -17.24
CA GLU A 310 -5.71 10.53 -16.38
C GLU A 310 -5.33 10.46 -14.89
N ASP A 311 -4.68 9.37 -14.48
CA ASP A 311 -4.20 9.21 -13.10
C ASP A 311 -3.03 10.16 -12.80
N TYR A 312 -2.13 10.35 -13.76
CA TYR A 312 -1.07 11.35 -13.69
C TYR A 312 -1.66 12.77 -13.64
N GLU A 313 -2.66 13.07 -14.49
CA GLU A 313 -3.35 14.35 -14.53
C GLU A 313 -4.05 14.65 -13.20
N LEU A 314 -4.75 13.68 -12.62
CA LEU A 314 -5.37 13.81 -11.30
C LEU A 314 -4.31 14.11 -10.22
N THR A 315 -3.21 13.38 -10.24
CA THR A 315 -2.12 13.58 -9.27
C THR A 315 -1.51 14.98 -9.39
N ALA A 316 -1.22 15.43 -10.60
CA ALA A 316 -0.69 16.78 -10.84
C ALA A 316 -1.70 17.90 -10.50
N ALA A 317 -3.00 17.67 -10.73
CA ALA A 317 -4.04 18.61 -10.33
C ALA A 317 -4.14 18.76 -8.81
N ILE A 318 -3.96 17.66 -8.05
CA ILE A 318 -3.90 17.69 -6.59
C ILE A 318 -2.71 18.52 -6.11
N PHE A 319 -1.53 18.40 -6.73
CA PHE A 319 -0.38 19.26 -6.42
C PHE A 319 -0.65 20.73 -6.72
N ALA A 320 -1.26 21.01 -7.85
CA ALA A 320 -1.60 22.40 -8.23
C ALA A 320 -2.60 23.02 -7.26
N GLU A 321 -3.61 22.25 -6.84
CA GLU A 321 -4.58 22.73 -5.84
C GLU A 321 -3.93 22.87 -4.45
N SER A 322 -3.01 21.97 -4.09
CA SER A 322 -2.24 22.10 -2.84
C SER A 322 -1.40 23.38 -2.81
N ALA A 323 -0.78 23.74 -3.94
CA ALA A 323 -0.03 25.00 -4.04
C ALA A 323 -0.93 26.23 -3.87
N LYS A 324 -2.14 26.21 -4.42
CA LYS A 324 -3.14 27.28 -4.24
C LYS A 324 -3.63 27.39 -2.79
N GLU A 325 -3.95 26.25 -2.16
CA GLU A 325 -4.38 26.25 -0.75
C GLU A 325 -3.24 26.72 0.18
N PHE A 326 -2.00 26.36 -0.12
CA PHE A 326 -0.84 26.85 0.59
C PHE A 326 -0.67 28.38 0.41
N GLU A 327 -0.73 28.89 -0.83
CA GLU A 327 -0.68 30.34 -1.12
C GLU A 327 -1.78 31.10 -0.38
N LYS A 328 -3.00 30.60 -0.39
CA LYS A 328 -4.15 31.18 0.30
C LYS A 328 -3.95 31.28 1.82
N LYS A 329 -3.39 30.25 2.46
CA LYS A 329 -3.20 30.17 3.90
C LYS A 329 -1.99 30.96 4.39
N PHE A 330 -0.87 30.86 3.68
CA PHE A 330 0.42 31.41 4.09
C PHE A 330 0.88 32.63 3.29
N GLN A 331 0.07 33.08 2.32
CA GLN A 331 0.37 34.20 1.42
C GLN A 331 1.76 34.07 0.77
N SER A 332 2.16 32.85 0.49
CA SER A 332 3.46 32.49 -0.07
C SER A 332 3.30 31.59 -1.29
N LYS A 333 3.97 31.94 -2.38
CA LYS A 333 4.07 31.10 -3.59
C LYS A 333 5.25 30.13 -3.55
N ARG A 334 5.90 30.00 -2.39
CA ARG A 334 7.07 29.13 -2.21
C ARG A 334 6.64 27.70 -1.86
N PHE A 335 5.86 27.11 -2.76
CA PHE A 335 5.49 25.70 -2.70
C PHE A 335 6.29 24.94 -3.77
N PHE A 336 7.03 23.92 -3.36
CA PHE A 336 7.92 23.16 -4.22
C PHE A 336 7.54 21.68 -4.24
N VAL A 337 7.58 21.07 -5.42
CA VAL A 337 7.54 19.61 -5.56
C VAL A 337 8.96 19.14 -5.86
N VAL A 338 9.54 18.40 -4.93
CA VAL A 338 10.86 17.78 -5.06
C VAL A 338 10.66 16.38 -5.62
N ILE A 339 11.24 16.11 -6.78
CA ILE A 339 11.30 14.75 -7.31
C ILE A 339 12.42 14.02 -6.58
N TYR A 340 12.06 13.04 -5.78
CA TYR A 340 13.02 12.25 -5.01
C TYR A 340 13.91 11.41 -5.94
N PRO A 341 15.20 11.19 -5.59
CA PRO A 341 16.09 10.34 -6.37
C PRO A 341 15.47 8.98 -6.68
N SER A 342 15.47 8.62 -7.96
CA SER A 342 14.83 7.39 -8.45
C SER A 342 15.51 6.88 -9.71
N ASN A 343 15.48 5.57 -9.89
CA ASN A 343 15.89 4.92 -11.14
C ASN A 343 14.75 4.85 -12.18
N ASP A 344 13.53 5.15 -11.76
CA ASP A 344 12.38 5.20 -12.67
C ASP A 344 12.43 6.44 -13.58
N ASP A 345 11.78 6.34 -14.72
CA ASP A 345 11.54 7.50 -15.59
C ASP A 345 10.40 8.35 -15.01
N VAL A 346 10.73 9.52 -14.53
CA VAL A 346 9.81 10.49 -13.94
C VAL A 346 9.55 11.70 -14.87
N SER A 347 10.11 11.69 -16.08
CA SER A 347 10.08 12.84 -17.00
C SER A 347 8.67 13.32 -17.30
N ALA A 348 7.75 12.41 -17.58
CA ALA A 348 6.35 12.74 -17.87
C ALA A 348 5.66 13.47 -16.70
N MET A 349 5.90 13.05 -15.45
CA MET A 349 5.36 13.73 -14.28
C MET A 349 6.02 15.10 -14.09
N VAL A 350 7.32 15.20 -14.27
CA VAL A 350 8.06 16.48 -14.16
C VAL A 350 7.52 17.52 -15.15
N GLU A 351 7.36 17.13 -16.42
CA GLU A 351 6.79 18.00 -17.46
C GLU A 351 5.35 18.40 -17.12
N LEU A 352 4.55 17.47 -16.67
CA LEU A 352 3.17 17.71 -16.31
C LEU A 352 3.05 18.68 -15.13
N LEU A 353 3.83 18.50 -14.07
CA LEU A 353 3.86 19.40 -12.92
C LEU A 353 4.28 20.82 -13.32
N ARG A 354 5.31 20.95 -14.15
CA ARG A 354 5.77 22.24 -14.70
C ARG A 354 4.72 22.91 -15.58
N SER A 355 4.00 22.13 -16.39
CA SER A 355 2.91 22.66 -17.25
C SER A 355 1.76 23.25 -16.44
N LYS A 356 1.56 22.79 -15.20
CA LYS A 356 0.57 23.34 -14.25
C LYS A 356 1.13 24.54 -13.44
N GLY A 357 2.32 25.04 -13.78
CA GLY A 357 2.93 26.21 -13.13
C GLY A 357 3.56 25.93 -11.77
N LEU A 358 3.78 24.65 -11.41
CA LEU A 358 4.42 24.28 -10.16
C LEU A 358 5.93 24.47 -10.21
N ARG A 359 6.52 24.84 -9.08
CA ARG A 359 7.98 24.90 -8.89
C ARG A 359 8.49 23.49 -8.62
N VAL A 360 9.13 22.89 -9.61
CA VAL A 360 9.65 21.51 -9.54
C VAL A 360 11.16 21.54 -9.39
N LEU A 361 11.64 20.97 -8.29
CA LEU A 361 13.05 20.68 -8.05
C LEU A 361 13.30 19.22 -8.43
N ASP A 362 13.87 19.00 -9.58
CA ASP A 362 14.12 17.65 -10.09
C ASP A 362 15.44 17.12 -9.55
N TYR A 363 15.36 16.30 -8.50
CA TYR A 363 16.50 15.61 -7.90
C TYR A 363 16.53 14.11 -8.27
N SER A 364 15.79 13.71 -9.29
CA SER A 364 15.73 12.31 -9.71
C SER A 364 17.10 11.68 -9.99
N LYS A 365 18.08 12.51 -10.36
CA LYS A 365 19.47 12.10 -10.64
C LYS A 365 20.50 12.63 -9.64
N LEU A 366 20.06 13.13 -8.48
CA LEU A 366 20.97 13.66 -7.45
C LEU A 366 21.91 12.58 -6.92
N PHE A 367 21.41 11.37 -6.73
CA PHE A 367 22.19 10.18 -6.41
C PHE A 367 21.42 8.93 -6.90
N ASN A 368 22.14 7.81 -6.99
CA ASN A 368 21.49 6.53 -7.28
C ASN A 368 21.04 5.89 -5.97
N PRO A 369 19.72 5.64 -5.75
CA PRO A 369 19.25 4.98 -4.52
C PRO A 369 19.86 3.58 -4.29
N ASN A 370 20.29 2.88 -5.34
CA ASN A 370 20.92 1.57 -5.24
C ASN A 370 22.43 1.63 -4.89
N GLU A 371 23.01 2.84 -4.79
CA GLU A 371 24.39 3.00 -4.37
C GLU A 371 24.52 2.64 -2.87
N GLU A 372 25.59 1.92 -2.54
CA GLU A 372 25.87 1.50 -1.18
C GLU A 372 25.88 2.68 -0.18
N GLY A 373 25.16 2.53 0.90
CA GLY A 373 25.07 3.54 1.96
C GLY A 373 24.09 4.67 1.70
N LEU A 374 23.27 4.65 0.62
CA LEU A 374 22.25 5.66 0.35
C LEU A 374 20.83 5.14 0.61
N SER A 375 20.60 3.83 0.54
CA SER A 375 19.36 3.20 1.02
C SER A 375 19.66 2.23 2.14
N ILE A 376 18.71 2.08 3.06
CA ILE A 376 18.79 1.09 4.15
C ILE A 376 18.68 -0.30 3.52
N PRO A 377 19.64 -1.18 3.73
CA PRO A 377 19.61 -2.54 3.17
C PRO A 377 18.32 -3.27 3.55
N ASP A 378 17.73 -3.98 2.59
CA ASP A 378 16.47 -4.73 2.78
C ASP A 378 15.25 -3.89 3.21
N ASP A 379 15.32 -2.55 3.01
CA ASP A 379 14.22 -1.65 3.40
C ASP A 379 13.87 -0.59 2.34
N GLU A 380 14.82 -0.17 1.53
CA GLU A 380 14.69 0.83 0.46
C GLU A 380 14.46 2.29 0.95
N HIS A 381 14.27 2.52 2.26
CA HIS A 381 14.21 3.89 2.79
C HIS A 381 15.61 4.53 2.81
N PRO A 382 15.69 5.88 2.76
CA PRO A 382 16.96 6.58 2.73
C PRO A 382 17.75 6.43 4.04
N THR A 383 19.05 6.30 3.91
CA THR A 383 19.95 6.39 5.07
C THR A 383 20.09 7.84 5.56
N PRO A 384 20.65 8.07 6.77
CA PRO A 384 21.00 9.41 7.25
C PRO A 384 21.86 10.20 6.26
N LYS A 385 22.81 9.53 5.56
CA LYS A 385 23.65 10.12 4.53
C LYS A 385 22.84 10.62 3.33
N ALA A 386 21.90 9.82 2.83
CA ALA A 386 21.03 10.23 1.73
C ALA A 386 20.15 11.45 2.10
N ASN A 387 19.58 11.42 3.33
CA ASN A 387 18.81 12.54 3.86
C ASN A 387 19.64 13.82 3.98
N GLN A 388 20.91 13.72 4.39
CA GLN A 388 21.83 14.85 4.45
C GLN A 388 22.11 15.42 3.06
N VAL A 389 22.45 14.58 2.07
CA VAL A 389 22.74 15.02 0.70
C VAL A 389 21.52 15.73 0.10
N LEU A 390 20.32 15.17 0.25
CA LEU A 390 19.10 15.78 -0.25
C LEU A 390 18.80 17.12 0.45
N SER A 391 18.97 17.17 1.76
CA SER A 391 18.71 18.38 2.56
C SER A 391 19.68 19.52 2.23
N MET A 392 20.96 19.21 1.99
CA MET A 392 21.95 20.20 1.54
C MET A 392 21.56 20.78 0.20
N LYS A 393 21.21 19.93 -0.78
CA LYS A 393 20.79 20.38 -2.11
C LYS A 393 19.50 21.22 -2.02
N LEU A 394 18.55 20.79 -1.20
CA LEU A 394 17.30 21.52 -0.97
C LEU A 394 17.57 22.91 -0.35
N TYR A 395 18.49 22.99 0.60
CA TYR A 395 18.90 24.26 1.20
C TYR A 395 19.54 25.20 0.16
N GLU A 396 20.46 24.69 -0.65
CA GLU A 396 21.08 25.46 -1.74
C GLU A 396 20.04 26.06 -2.69
N ASP A 397 19.05 25.26 -3.11
CA ASP A 397 18.09 25.67 -4.12
C ASP A 397 16.94 26.54 -3.57
N ILE A 398 16.58 26.41 -2.29
CA ILE A 398 15.44 27.13 -1.69
C ILE A 398 15.90 28.31 -0.84
N ALA A 399 16.88 28.14 0.05
CA ALA A 399 17.25 29.19 0.99
C ALA A 399 18.07 30.31 0.33
N THR A 400 18.75 30.04 -0.79
CA THR A 400 19.56 31.00 -1.53
C THR A 400 18.79 31.74 -2.65
N THR A 401 17.54 31.34 -2.92
CA THR A 401 16.64 31.92 -3.94
C THR A 401 15.53 32.76 -3.29
N ASP A 402 15.86 33.83 -2.61
CA ASP A 402 14.89 34.86 -2.18
C ASP A 402 14.60 35.89 -3.27
#